data_9ad0b15e8f40962b5bda9413798fc2c0
#
_entry.id   9ad0b15e8f40962b5bda9413798fc2c0
#
_cell.length_a   1.000
_cell.length_b   1.000
_cell.length_c   1.000
_cell.angle_alpha   90.00
_cell.angle_beta   90.00
_cell.angle_gamma   90.00
#
_symmetry.space_group_name_H-M   'P 1'
#
loop_
_entity.id
_entity.type
_entity.pdbx_description
1 polymer ?
#
loop_
_entity_poly.entity_id
_entity_poly.type
_entity_poly.pdbx_seq_one_letter_code
_entity_poly.pdbx_strand_id
1 'polypeptide(L)'
;MTTFTERLVGTRAGRVMADAAFARYARRRVRFLDSADPAELQRRTLIRLVRTARDTRFGRDHDFRGVQSVADYQQRVPLREYEAFWRGYWEPAFPQLKGMTWPGRVPYFALSSNSSNHM
;
A
#
# COMPACT_ATOMS: atom_id res chain seq x y z
N MET A 1 -29.43 -17.02 12.36
CA MET A 1 -28.76 -17.14 13.69
C MET A 1 -27.90 -15.91 13.88
N THR A 2 -28.35 -14.96 14.68
CA THR A 2 -27.57 -13.76 15.04
C THR A 2 -26.45 -14.20 15.97
N THR A 3 -25.21 -13.93 15.58
CA THR A 3 -24.04 -14.32 16.38
C THR A 3 -24.01 -13.55 17.70
N PHE A 4 -23.43 -14.16 18.75
CA PHE A 4 -23.31 -13.55 20.09
C PHE A 4 -22.71 -12.14 20.07
N THR A 5 -21.82 -11.88 19.12
CA THR A 5 -21.21 -10.56 18.86
C THR A 5 -22.22 -9.51 18.38
N GLU A 6 -23.20 -9.87 17.55
CA GLU A 6 -24.23 -8.91 17.07
C GLU A 6 -25.18 -8.49 18.20
N ARG A 7 -25.48 -9.39 19.14
CA ARG A 7 -26.29 -9.06 20.31
C ARG A 7 -25.58 -8.13 21.30
N LEU A 8 -24.27 -8.30 21.52
CA LEU A 8 -23.49 -7.44 22.42
C LEU A 8 -23.35 -6.00 21.86
N VAL A 9 -23.09 -5.85 20.57
CA VAL A 9 -22.97 -4.53 19.92
C VAL A 9 -24.31 -3.81 19.83
N GLY A 10 -25.42 -4.52 19.80
CA GLY A 10 -26.79 -3.96 19.80
C GLY A 10 -27.21 -3.33 21.12
N THR A 11 -26.54 -3.60 22.24
CA THR A 11 -26.86 -3.03 23.54
C THR A 11 -26.25 -1.63 23.71
N ARG A 12 -26.92 -0.75 24.50
CA ARG A 12 -26.39 0.57 24.83
C ARG A 12 -25.00 0.51 25.47
N ALA A 13 -24.79 -0.46 26.34
CA ALA A 13 -23.50 -0.70 26.99
C ALA A 13 -22.44 -1.14 25.99
N GLY A 14 -22.75 -2.04 25.03
CA GLY A 14 -21.84 -2.49 24.00
C GLY A 14 -21.39 -1.35 23.07
N ARG A 15 -22.31 -0.43 22.72
CA ARG A 15 -21.96 0.75 21.91
C ARG A 15 -21.02 1.69 22.66
N VAL A 16 -21.32 1.99 23.94
CA VAL A 16 -20.44 2.84 24.77
C VAL A 16 -19.04 2.25 24.90
N MET A 17 -18.93 0.93 25.08
CA MET A 17 -17.62 0.27 25.13
C MET A 17 -16.89 0.31 23.79
N ALA A 18 -17.58 0.10 22.67
CA ALA A 18 -17.01 0.20 21.33
C ALA A 18 -16.53 1.62 21.06
N ASP A 19 -17.34 2.65 21.35
CA ASP A 19 -16.99 4.05 21.19
C ASP A 19 -15.77 4.43 22.06
N ALA A 20 -15.71 3.96 23.29
CA ALA A 20 -14.57 4.21 24.17
C ALA A 20 -13.28 3.55 23.64
N ALA A 21 -13.38 2.31 23.13
CA ALA A 21 -12.27 1.60 22.51
C ALA A 21 -11.78 2.33 21.24
N PHE A 22 -12.71 2.76 20.39
CA PHE A 22 -12.40 3.56 19.18
C PHE A 22 -11.77 4.89 19.54
N ALA A 23 -12.31 5.63 20.51
CA ALA A 23 -11.75 6.89 20.95
C ALA A 23 -10.33 6.72 21.53
N ARG A 24 -10.08 5.63 22.28
CA ARG A 24 -8.74 5.30 22.79
C ARG A 24 -7.77 4.98 21.65
N TYR A 25 -8.19 4.19 20.68
CA TYR A 25 -7.40 3.88 19.49
C TYR A 25 -7.08 5.14 18.70
N ALA A 26 -8.09 5.98 18.41
CA ALA A 26 -7.92 7.23 17.68
C ALA A 26 -6.94 8.17 18.39
N ARG A 27 -7.10 8.40 19.70
CA ARG A 27 -6.17 9.24 20.48
C ARG A 27 -4.74 8.70 20.48
N ARG A 28 -4.56 7.38 20.54
CA ARG A 28 -3.24 6.76 20.46
C ARG A 28 -2.63 6.97 19.07
N ARG A 29 -3.45 6.85 18.02
CA ARG A 29 -3.00 7.03 16.62
C ARG A 29 -2.62 8.47 16.34
N VAL A 30 -3.43 9.44 16.78
CA VAL A 30 -3.13 10.87 16.65
C VAL A 30 -1.82 11.21 17.35
N ARG A 31 -1.67 10.82 18.62
CA ARG A 31 -0.41 11.06 19.37
C ARG A 31 0.81 10.46 18.68
N PHE A 32 0.68 9.27 18.12
CA PHE A 32 1.76 8.65 17.35
C PHE A 32 2.12 9.49 16.12
N LEU A 33 1.13 9.98 15.37
CA LEU A 33 1.35 10.80 14.18
C LEU A 33 1.96 12.17 14.54
N ASP A 34 1.49 12.78 15.61
CA ASP A 34 2.00 14.08 16.09
C ASP A 34 3.45 14.00 16.59
N SER A 35 3.85 12.85 17.13
CA SER A 35 5.21 12.64 17.67
C SER A 35 6.20 12.06 16.65
N ALA A 36 5.71 11.58 15.50
CA ALA A 36 6.53 10.91 14.51
C ALA A 36 7.21 11.91 13.58
N ASP A 37 8.48 11.67 13.24
CA ASP A 37 9.14 12.35 12.15
C ASP A 37 8.59 11.86 10.81
N PRO A 38 7.92 12.72 10.00
CA PRO A 38 7.34 12.34 8.72
C PRO A 38 8.38 11.80 7.73
N ALA A 39 9.57 12.38 7.70
CA ALA A 39 10.63 11.96 6.79
C ALA A 39 11.10 10.54 7.12
N GLU A 40 11.30 10.24 8.40
CA GLU A 40 11.68 8.90 8.83
C GLU A 40 10.57 7.87 8.59
N LEU A 41 9.30 8.23 8.79
CA LEU A 41 8.16 7.35 8.46
C LEU A 41 8.09 7.04 6.97
N GLN A 42 8.28 8.05 6.11
CA GLN A 42 8.33 7.87 4.66
C GLN A 42 9.49 6.99 4.25
N ARG A 43 10.69 7.24 4.78
CA ARG A 43 11.88 6.43 4.53
C ARG A 43 11.64 4.96 4.90
N ARG A 44 11.17 4.69 6.10
CA ARG A 44 10.85 3.32 6.55
C ARG A 44 9.80 2.66 5.68
N THR A 45 8.79 3.40 5.27
CA THR A 45 7.73 2.88 4.40
C THR A 45 8.29 2.52 3.04
N LEU A 46 9.10 3.39 2.41
CA LEU A 46 9.77 3.11 1.15
C LEU A 46 10.60 1.83 1.23
N ILE A 47 11.51 1.76 2.21
CA ILE A 47 12.39 0.59 2.36
C ILE A 47 11.59 -0.71 2.58
N ARG A 48 10.51 -0.66 3.34
CA ARG A 48 9.63 -1.81 3.53
C ARG A 48 8.97 -2.24 2.22
N LEU A 49 8.44 -1.30 1.43
CA LEU A 49 7.81 -1.59 0.14
C LEU A 49 8.82 -2.18 -0.86
N VAL A 50 10.01 -1.58 -0.96
CA VAL A 50 11.09 -2.06 -1.80
C VAL A 50 11.51 -3.49 -1.42
N ARG A 51 11.71 -3.76 -0.13
CA ARG A 51 12.04 -5.12 0.35
C ARG A 51 10.94 -6.12 0.03
N THR A 52 9.68 -5.73 0.14
CA THR A 52 8.55 -6.60 -0.19
C THR A 52 8.52 -6.91 -1.69
N ALA A 53 8.79 -5.92 -2.53
CA ALA A 53 8.73 -6.04 -3.99
C ALA A 53 10.03 -6.53 -4.65
N ARG A 54 11.10 -6.78 -3.90
CA ARG A 54 12.46 -7.06 -4.43
C ARG A 54 12.54 -8.23 -5.41
N ASP A 55 11.70 -9.23 -5.24
CA ASP A 55 11.70 -10.46 -6.05
C ASP A 55 10.67 -10.41 -7.20
N THR A 56 9.94 -9.29 -7.36
CA THR A 56 9.09 -9.03 -8.51
C THR A 56 9.93 -8.74 -9.76
N ARG A 57 9.32 -8.77 -10.96
CA ARG A 57 10.02 -8.37 -12.18
C ARG A 57 10.56 -6.95 -12.06
N PHE A 58 9.71 -5.99 -11.68
CA PHE A 58 10.09 -4.59 -11.48
C PHE A 58 11.22 -4.45 -10.45
N GLY A 59 11.16 -5.19 -9.35
CA GLY A 59 12.18 -5.15 -8.31
C GLY A 59 13.54 -5.70 -8.76
N ARG A 60 13.56 -6.73 -9.60
CA ARG A 60 14.79 -7.26 -10.19
C ARG A 60 15.38 -6.32 -11.24
N ASP A 61 14.53 -5.76 -12.12
CA ASP A 61 14.96 -4.86 -13.19
C ASP A 61 15.59 -3.56 -12.63
N HIS A 62 15.25 -3.16 -11.40
CA HIS A 62 15.76 -1.96 -10.73
C HIS A 62 16.64 -2.26 -9.51
N ASP A 63 17.14 -3.48 -9.39
CA ASP A 63 18.01 -3.92 -8.28
C ASP A 63 17.52 -3.49 -6.90
N PHE A 64 16.28 -3.82 -6.57
CA PHE A 64 15.68 -3.48 -5.26
C PHE A 64 16.42 -4.10 -4.07
N ARG A 65 17.22 -5.14 -4.30
CA ARG A 65 18.06 -5.76 -3.26
C ARG A 65 19.17 -4.82 -2.80
N GLY A 66 19.67 -3.96 -3.69
CA GLY A 66 20.69 -2.95 -3.39
C GLY A 66 20.16 -1.64 -2.84
N VAL A 67 18.83 -1.45 -2.73
CA VAL A 67 18.24 -0.20 -2.23
C VAL A 67 18.24 -0.17 -0.71
N GLN A 68 18.95 0.77 -0.12
CA GLN A 68 19.03 0.99 1.33
C GLN A 68 18.57 2.40 1.74
N SER A 69 18.48 3.32 0.78
CA SER A 69 18.11 4.72 1.02
C SER A 69 17.15 5.23 -0.05
N VAL A 70 16.59 6.43 0.18
CA VAL A 70 15.79 7.15 -0.81
C VAL A 70 16.63 7.49 -2.04
N ALA A 71 17.88 7.90 -1.82
CA ALA A 71 18.80 8.23 -2.91
C ALA A 71 19.09 7.00 -3.80
N ASP A 72 19.32 5.82 -3.21
CA ASP A 72 19.51 4.60 -3.97
C ASP A 72 18.29 4.27 -4.84
N TYR A 73 17.09 4.44 -4.27
CA TYR A 73 15.85 4.23 -5.02
C TYR A 73 15.73 5.20 -6.20
N GLN A 74 15.99 6.49 -5.99
CA GLN A 74 15.92 7.51 -7.05
C GLN A 74 16.94 7.27 -8.17
N GLN A 75 18.13 6.76 -7.85
CA GLN A 75 19.14 6.43 -8.84
C GLN A 75 18.78 5.19 -9.68
N ARG A 76 18.10 4.21 -9.10
CA ARG A 76 17.79 2.94 -9.77
C ARG A 76 16.45 2.92 -10.47
N VAL A 77 15.51 3.74 -10.03
CA VAL A 77 14.14 3.78 -10.59
C VAL A 77 13.94 5.08 -11.35
N PRO A 78 14.06 5.06 -12.68
CA PRO A 78 13.86 6.25 -13.50
C PRO A 78 12.39 6.68 -13.49
N LEU A 79 12.17 7.97 -13.62
CA LEU A 79 10.83 8.51 -13.87
C LEU A 79 10.31 7.99 -15.22
N ARG A 80 9.04 7.63 -15.25
CA ARG A 80 8.37 7.10 -16.44
C ARG A 80 6.96 7.66 -16.55
N GLU A 81 6.52 7.82 -17.77
CA GLU A 81 5.12 8.06 -18.08
C GLU A 81 4.31 6.77 -17.93
N TYR A 82 3.00 6.94 -17.75
CA TYR A 82 2.09 5.81 -17.54
C TYR A 82 2.14 4.79 -18.69
N GLU A 83 2.12 5.25 -19.94
CA GLU A 83 2.13 4.39 -21.12
C GLU A 83 3.40 3.54 -21.20
N ALA A 84 4.55 4.12 -20.89
CA ALA A 84 5.82 3.40 -20.86
C ALA A 84 5.85 2.35 -19.76
N PHE A 85 5.25 2.65 -18.61
CA PHE A 85 5.11 1.72 -17.51
C PHE A 85 4.10 0.60 -17.84
N TRP A 86 2.96 0.95 -18.43
CA TRP A 86 1.94 0.01 -18.88
C TRP A 86 2.53 -1.02 -19.84
N ARG A 87 3.10 -0.58 -20.95
CA ARG A 87 3.70 -1.45 -21.97
C ARG A 87 4.85 -2.31 -21.44
N GLY A 88 5.66 -1.76 -20.55
CA GLY A 88 6.83 -2.44 -20.03
C GLY A 88 6.52 -3.53 -18.98
N TYR A 89 5.49 -3.32 -18.17
CA TYR A 89 5.24 -4.17 -17.02
C TYR A 89 3.84 -4.76 -16.96
N TRP A 90 2.80 -3.99 -17.21
CA TRP A 90 1.45 -4.47 -16.94
C TRP A 90 0.81 -5.15 -18.14
N GLU A 91 0.88 -4.57 -19.31
CA GLU A 91 0.29 -5.11 -20.52
C GLU A 91 0.73 -6.56 -20.81
N PRO A 92 2.04 -6.93 -20.71
CA PRO A 92 2.49 -8.29 -21.00
C PRO A 92 1.95 -9.35 -20.02
N ALA A 93 1.51 -8.93 -18.84
CA ALA A 93 1.02 -9.82 -17.77
C ALA A 93 -0.48 -9.66 -17.49
N PHE A 94 -1.14 -8.73 -18.16
CA PHE A 94 -2.59 -8.51 -18.00
C PHE A 94 -3.40 -9.75 -18.48
N PRO A 95 -4.47 -10.16 -17.78
CA PRO A 95 -5.08 -9.52 -16.62
C PRO A 95 -4.57 -10.02 -15.26
N GLN A 96 -3.61 -10.88 -15.18
CA GLN A 96 -3.26 -11.56 -13.93
C GLN A 96 -2.15 -10.92 -13.10
N LEU A 97 -1.37 -10.02 -13.65
CA LEU A 97 -0.28 -9.25 -13.01
C LEU A 97 0.46 -9.96 -11.86
N LYS A 98 0.75 -11.24 -12.01
CA LYS A 98 1.40 -12.01 -10.97
C LYS A 98 2.90 -11.70 -10.90
N GLY A 99 3.37 -11.20 -9.74
CA GLY A 99 4.79 -10.98 -9.50
C GLY A 99 5.43 -9.91 -10.38
N MET A 100 4.66 -9.00 -10.99
CA MET A 100 5.19 -7.95 -11.87
C MET A 100 5.73 -6.76 -11.08
N THR A 101 4.89 -6.07 -10.34
CA THR A 101 5.24 -4.91 -9.51
C THR A 101 5.03 -5.16 -8.03
N TRP A 102 4.25 -6.20 -7.69
CA TRP A 102 3.97 -6.62 -6.33
C TRP A 102 4.01 -8.15 -6.22
N PRO A 103 4.40 -8.71 -5.06
CA PRO A 103 4.38 -10.18 -4.85
C PRO A 103 2.96 -10.73 -4.95
N GLY A 104 2.85 -11.89 -5.56
CA GLY A 104 1.57 -12.56 -5.75
C GLY A 104 0.72 -11.93 -6.86
N ARG A 105 -0.58 -12.16 -6.81
CA ARG A 105 -1.56 -11.67 -7.78
C ARG A 105 -2.13 -10.32 -7.32
N VAL A 106 -2.22 -9.37 -8.24
CA VAL A 106 -2.94 -8.09 -8.02
C VAL A 106 -4.37 -8.25 -8.54
N PRO A 107 -5.38 -8.41 -7.66
CA PRO A 107 -6.73 -8.74 -8.08
C PRO A 107 -7.56 -7.54 -8.55
N TYR A 108 -7.15 -6.32 -8.22
CA TYR A 108 -7.93 -5.11 -8.49
C TYR A 108 -7.07 -3.97 -8.99
N PHE A 109 -7.62 -3.16 -9.90
CA PHE A 109 -7.07 -1.88 -10.33
C PHE A 109 -7.97 -0.74 -9.88
N ALA A 110 -7.36 0.33 -9.37
CA ALA A 110 -8.08 1.57 -9.17
C ALA A 110 -8.18 2.32 -10.50
N LEU A 111 -9.41 2.63 -10.92
CA LEU A 111 -9.65 3.49 -12.08
C LEU A 111 -9.76 4.93 -11.61
N SER A 112 -8.99 5.84 -12.20
CA SER A 112 -9.14 7.27 -11.98
C SER A 112 -10.06 7.87 -13.05
N SER A 113 -10.77 8.96 -12.70
CA SER A 113 -11.67 9.67 -13.63
C SER A 113 -10.95 10.25 -14.86
N ASN A 114 -9.63 10.38 -14.84
CA ASN A 114 -8.80 10.87 -15.94
C ASN A 114 -8.27 9.75 -16.86
N SER A 115 -8.59 8.48 -16.60
CA SER A 115 -8.08 7.35 -17.41
C SER A 115 -8.89 7.11 -18.68
N SER A 116 -9.88 7.94 -19.01
CA SER A 116 -10.89 7.64 -20.03
C SER A 116 -10.57 8.10 -21.45
N ASN A 117 -9.39 8.58 -21.77
CA ASN A 117 -9.13 9.15 -23.09
C ASN A 117 -8.17 8.37 -24.01
N HIS A 118 -7.84 7.12 -23.70
CA HIS A 118 -7.04 6.30 -24.62
C HIS A 118 -7.52 4.85 -24.65
N MET A 119 -8.66 4.63 -25.23
CA MET A 119 -9.04 3.37 -25.89
C MET A 119 -9.29 3.63 -27.36
#